data_e0b52ce33fba4293f19d36a7b988baca
#
_entry.id   e0b52ce33fba4293f19d36a7b988baca
#
_cell.length_a   1.000
_cell.length_b   1.000
_cell.length_c   1.000
_cell.angle_alpha   90.00
_cell.angle_beta   90.00
_cell.angle_gamma   90.00
#
_symmetry.space_group_name_H-M   'P 1'
#
loop_
_entity.id
_entity.type
_entity.pdbx_description
1 polymer ?
#
loop_
_entity_poly.entity_id
_entity_poly.type
_entity_poly.pdbx_seq_one_letter_code
_entity_poly.pdbx_strand_id
1 'polypeptide(L)'
;MANTTLTRTAGSPTNSKKFTMSGWFKPSDTTENQFFQTFVDSSNREHMYFTSDKLKFYIRHNNSQQASLETNRLFRDRSAWYHIVIACDSTQSTASDRMKMYINGVQETSFLNPAYPTQNYDFKLNTNSAPLIIGRYGGSNNYYYNGLISHFHFCDGTQLAPTVFGETDSTTGEWKINTSPSFTLGNNGFTILKDGNTITDQSSNSNNFTLASGTLTKTEDCPSNVFSVWNNLNFVQSKAYPVFSNGNTKMNGTHDATYPNAISTLAIPKSGKYYAEFKNVGTQNFAVGICDMDKGTEALRTANTTIYNTSFNGAVSVRKDGNVLMNGSEVSGVIPTVATNDICMIAYDADNGAFYAGRNGTWGTIGGVVGVPTSGSSRTGATNISAQSWFTTSSHQGFIVGSTSQSQYAIVEANFGNGYFGTTAVSSAGSNASGNGIFEYDVPTGFTALSTKGLNL
;
A
#
# COMPACT_ATOMS: atom_id res chain seq x y z
N MET A 1 -5.26 11.00 9.12
CA MET A 1 -4.01 11.12 8.32
C MET A 1 -2.93 11.65 9.25
N ALA A 2 -1.73 11.11 9.16
CA ALA A 2 -0.64 11.47 10.09
C ALA A 2 -0.06 12.88 9.86
N ASN A 3 -0.43 13.57 8.78
CA ASN A 3 0.06 14.91 8.40
C ASN A 3 1.59 15.04 8.52
N THR A 4 2.29 13.99 8.10
CA THR A 4 3.73 13.87 8.28
C THR A 4 4.49 14.78 7.31
N THR A 5 5.45 15.50 7.83
CA THR A 5 6.33 16.38 7.05
C THR A 5 7.77 16.21 7.50
N LEU A 6 8.65 15.98 6.56
CA LEU A 6 10.09 15.97 6.77
C LEU A 6 10.70 17.22 6.13
N THR A 7 11.68 17.83 6.81
CA THR A 7 12.36 19.02 6.31
C THR A 7 13.87 18.93 6.46
N ARG A 8 14.57 19.56 5.52
CA ARG A 8 16.02 19.76 5.56
C ARG A 8 16.38 21.04 4.81
N THR A 9 17.38 21.75 5.24
CA THR A 9 17.99 22.85 4.47
C THR A 9 19.18 22.32 3.68
N ALA A 10 19.19 22.50 2.37
CA ALA A 10 20.30 22.09 1.51
C ALA A 10 21.58 22.92 1.75
N GLY A 11 22.72 22.30 1.61
CA GLY A 11 24.03 22.97 1.58
C GLY A 11 24.42 23.46 0.18
N SER A 12 25.68 23.85 0.02
CA SER A 12 26.22 24.19 -1.29
C SER A 12 26.28 22.98 -2.20
N PRO A 13 25.65 23.02 -3.39
CA PRO A 13 25.57 21.86 -4.26
C PRO A 13 26.92 21.55 -4.93
N THR A 14 27.09 20.32 -5.34
CA THR A 14 28.14 19.92 -6.28
C THR A 14 27.89 20.55 -7.65
N ASN A 15 26.65 20.51 -8.13
CA ASN A 15 26.25 21.16 -9.36
C ASN A 15 24.74 21.44 -9.39
N SER A 16 24.34 22.71 -9.25
CA SER A 16 22.93 23.14 -9.26
C SER A 16 22.19 22.87 -10.57
N LYS A 17 22.89 22.58 -11.68
CA LYS A 17 22.30 22.30 -12.99
C LYS A 17 21.94 20.84 -13.19
N LYS A 18 22.33 19.97 -12.26
CA LYS A 18 22.13 18.51 -12.37
C LYS A 18 21.70 17.90 -11.06
N PHE A 19 20.72 17.02 -11.11
CA PHE A 19 20.35 16.16 -9.98
C PHE A 19 19.56 14.94 -10.46
N THR A 20 19.48 13.93 -9.60
CA THR A 20 18.54 12.81 -9.75
C THR A 20 17.83 12.58 -8.43
N MET A 21 16.51 12.54 -8.46
CA MET A 21 15.67 12.01 -7.39
C MET A 21 15.17 10.64 -7.78
N SER A 22 15.27 9.67 -6.89
CA SER A 22 14.72 8.33 -7.03
C SER A 22 13.98 7.94 -5.76
N GLY A 23 12.83 7.33 -5.89
CA GLY A 23 12.06 6.83 -4.75
C GLY A 23 10.98 5.86 -5.17
N TRP A 24 10.57 5.02 -4.21
CA TRP A 24 9.43 4.14 -4.36
C TRP A 24 8.25 4.71 -3.60
N PHE A 25 7.11 4.78 -4.28
CA PHE A 25 5.88 5.42 -3.77
C PHE A 25 4.69 4.49 -3.95
N LYS A 26 3.90 4.32 -2.89
CA LYS A 26 2.60 3.66 -2.93
C LYS A 26 1.55 4.67 -2.47
N PRO A 27 0.95 5.44 -3.40
CA PRO A 27 -0.03 6.47 -3.04
C PRO A 27 -1.36 5.83 -2.65
N SER A 28 -1.95 6.29 -1.54
CA SER A 28 -3.33 5.94 -1.16
C SER A 28 -4.36 6.86 -1.78
N ASP A 29 -3.93 8.02 -2.26
CA ASP A 29 -4.71 9.02 -2.94
C ASP A 29 -3.84 9.72 -3.99
N THR A 30 -4.41 10.09 -5.12
CA THR A 30 -3.71 10.73 -6.26
C THR A 30 -4.42 11.97 -6.75
N THR A 31 -5.38 12.49 -5.97
CA THR A 31 -6.14 13.70 -6.31
C THR A 31 -5.28 14.94 -6.26
N GLU A 32 -4.59 15.19 -5.13
CA GLU A 32 -3.55 16.20 -5.00
C GLU A 32 -2.64 15.89 -3.79
N ASN A 33 -1.45 15.37 -4.04
CA ASN A 33 -0.53 14.85 -3.03
C ASN A 33 0.91 15.26 -3.31
N GLN A 34 1.48 16.10 -2.46
CA GLN A 34 2.84 16.63 -2.60
C GLN A 34 3.84 15.70 -1.90
N PHE A 35 4.80 15.13 -2.63
CA PHE A 35 5.75 14.22 -2.00
C PHE A 35 7.17 14.78 -1.86
N PHE A 36 7.65 15.63 -2.78
CA PHE A 36 8.99 16.25 -2.66
C PHE A 36 9.03 17.62 -3.32
N GLN A 37 9.66 18.58 -2.64
CA GLN A 37 9.76 19.95 -3.17
C GLN A 37 10.83 20.79 -2.48
N THR A 38 11.15 21.93 -3.13
CA THR A 38 11.60 23.16 -2.46
C THR A 38 10.53 24.22 -2.60
N PHE A 39 10.29 24.95 -1.53
CA PHE A 39 9.29 26.02 -1.49
C PHE A 39 9.86 27.22 -0.74
N VAL A 40 10.19 28.28 -1.45
CA VAL A 40 10.61 29.56 -0.88
C VAL A 40 9.39 30.44 -0.64
N ASP A 41 8.55 30.59 -1.67
CA ASP A 41 7.27 31.30 -1.65
C ASP A 41 6.37 30.88 -2.81
N SER A 42 5.18 31.49 -2.95
CA SER A 42 4.23 31.16 -4.02
C SER A 42 4.75 31.43 -5.43
N SER A 43 5.77 32.29 -5.57
CA SER A 43 6.38 32.66 -6.87
C SER A 43 7.64 31.84 -7.17
N ASN A 44 8.21 31.17 -6.16
CA ASN A 44 9.49 30.46 -6.25
C ASN A 44 9.39 29.08 -5.61
N ARG A 45 9.13 28.06 -6.42
CA ARG A 45 8.98 26.68 -5.98
C ARG A 45 9.25 25.68 -7.08
N GLU A 46 9.75 24.52 -6.71
CA GLU A 46 9.90 23.34 -7.56
C GLU A 46 9.30 22.16 -6.81
N HIS A 47 8.30 21.49 -7.39
CA HIS A 47 7.58 20.46 -6.67
C HIS A 47 7.13 19.28 -7.53
N MET A 48 7.20 18.11 -6.92
CA MET A 48 6.82 16.83 -7.47
C MET A 48 5.59 16.32 -6.72
N TYR A 49 4.52 16.00 -7.44
CA TYR A 49 3.24 15.66 -6.83
C TYR A 49 2.33 14.86 -7.74
N PHE A 50 1.37 14.19 -7.13
CA PHE A 50 0.23 13.62 -7.87
C PHE A 50 -0.90 14.65 -7.94
N THR A 51 -1.57 14.72 -9.07
CA THR A 51 -2.76 15.55 -9.29
C THR A 51 -3.68 14.90 -10.31
N SER A 52 -4.96 14.74 -9.99
CA SER A 52 -5.96 14.12 -10.89
C SER A 52 -5.49 12.78 -11.48
N ASP A 53 -4.95 11.91 -10.63
CA ASP A 53 -4.33 10.62 -10.96
C ASP A 53 -3.07 10.68 -11.82
N LYS A 54 -2.48 11.84 -12.06
CA LYS A 54 -1.26 12.03 -12.87
C LYS A 54 -0.08 12.42 -11.98
N LEU A 55 1.12 12.14 -12.45
CA LEU A 55 2.36 12.61 -11.84
C LEU A 55 2.80 13.89 -12.52
N LYS A 56 3.18 14.90 -11.69
CA LYS A 56 3.66 16.19 -12.20
C LYS A 56 4.93 16.63 -11.49
N PHE A 57 5.90 17.09 -12.28
CA PHE A 57 7.02 17.91 -11.81
C PHE A 57 6.85 19.33 -12.38
N TYR A 58 6.72 20.31 -11.51
CA TYR A 58 6.43 21.69 -11.85
C TYR A 58 7.47 22.64 -11.23
N ILE A 59 7.97 23.55 -12.05
CA ILE A 59 8.96 24.56 -11.69
C ILE A 59 8.39 25.96 -11.97
N ARG A 60 8.37 26.79 -10.93
CA ARG A 60 7.97 28.19 -10.99
C ARG A 60 9.01 29.09 -10.35
N HIS A 61 9.46 30.11 -11.08
CA HIS A 61 10.34 31.17 -10.56
C HIS A 61 9.90 32.52 -11.02
N ASN A 62 10.06 33.53 -10.16
CA ASN A 62 9.67 34.92 -10.42
C ASN A 62 8.25 35.00 -11.01
N ASN A 63 7.33 34.24 -10.39
CA ASN A 63 5.93 34.15 -10.77
C ASN A 63 5.65 33.59 -12.20
N SER A 64 6.66 33.03 -12.85
CA SER A 64 6.57 32.41 -14.18
C SER A 64 6.86 30.92 -14.15
N GLN A 65 6.13 30.14 -14.95
CA GLN A 65 6.46 28.73 -15.18
C GLN A 65 7.78 28.63 -15.94
N GLN A 66 8.72 27.88 -15.39
CA GLN A 66 10.00 27.57 -16.04
C GLN A 66 10.02 26.20 -16.70
N ALA A 67 9.35 25.22 -16.07
CA ALA A 67 9.19 23.88 -16.63
C ALA A 67 7.95 23.20 -16.06
N SER A 68 7.42 22.24 -16.82
CA SER A 68 6.31 21.38 -16.38
C SER A 68 6.33 20.08 -17.17
N LEU A 69 6.43 18.94 -16.48
CA LEU A 69 6.14 17.61 -17.02
C LEU A 69 4.97 17.04 -16.23
N GLU A 70 3.83 16.86 -16.90
CA GLU A 70 2.63 16.23 -16.37
C GLU A 70 2.31 15.00 -17.22
N THR A 71 2.27 13.82 -16.63
CA THR A 71 2.06 12.57 -17.38
C THR A 71 0.64 12.49 -17.96
N ASN A 72 0.50 11.86 -19.14
CA ASN A 72 -0.80 11.38 -19.59
C ASN A 72 -1.16 10.04 -18.94
N ARG A 73 -0.17 9.31 -18.43
CA ARG A 73 -0.33 8.11 -17.61
C ARG A 73 -1.13 8.43 -16.36
N LEU A 74 -2.02 7.51 -15.98
CA LEU A 74 -2.84 7.60 -14.78
C LEU A 74 -2.38 6.58 -13.73
N PHE A 75 -2.24 7.03 -12.48
CA PHE A 75 -1.80 6.26 -11.32
C PHE A 75 -3.01 5.85 -10.47
N ARG A 76 -3.88 5.02 -11.01
CA ARG A 76 -5.15 4.60 -10.39
C ARG A 76 -5.02 3.41 -9.47
N ASP A 77 -4.02 2.56 -9.70
CA ASP A 77 -3.74 1.46 -8.80
C ASP A 77 -3.03 1.97 -7.54
N ARG A 78 -3.82 2.22 -6.50
CA ARG A 78 -3.34 2.70 -5.20
C ARG A 78 -2.76 1.59 -4.33
N SER A 79 -2.76 0.35 -4.80
CA SER A 79 -2.15 -0.79 -4.14
C SER A 79 -0.75 -1.11 -4.66
N ALA A 80 -0.38 -0.54 -5.81
CA ALA A 80 0.93 -0.76 -6.42
C ALA A 80 2.01 0.17 -5.86
N TRP A 81 3.23 -0.35 -5.78
CA TRP A 81 4.43 0.44 -5.64
C TRP A 81 4.88 0.97 -7.00
N TYR A 82 5.14 2.27 -7.09
CA TYR A 82 5.70 2.93 -8.26
C TYR A 82 7.12 3.39 -7.97
N HIS A 83 8.08 2.93 -8.76
CA HIS A 83 9.42 3.52 -8.78
C HIS A 83 9.39 4.77 -9.66
N ILE A 84 9.68 5.92 -9.07
CA ILE A 84 9.71 7.22 -9.76
C ILE A 84 11.15 7.72 -9.75
N VAL A 85 11.69 8.01 -10.94
CA VAL A 85 12.99 8.68 -11.08
C VAL A 85 12.79 9.97 -11.88
N ILE A 86 13.24 11.08 -11.30
CA ILE A 86 13.33 12.38 -11.97
C ILE A 86 14.81 12.70 -12.13
N ALA A 87 15.28 12.72 -13.35
CA ALA A 87 16.71 12.91 -13.69
C ALA A 87 16.89 14.17 -14.53
N CYS A 88 17.62 15.14 -14.00
CA CYS A 88 17.78 16.48 -14.57
C CYS A 88 19.25 16.79 -14.91
N ASP A 89 19.46 17.35 -16.10
CA ASP A 89 20.72 17.95 -16.55
C ASP A 89 20.39 19.12 -17.51
N SER A 90 20.30 20.31 -16.99
CA SER A 90 19.95 21.50 -17.77
C SER A 90 21.03 21.92 -18.76
N THR A 91 22.25 21.35 -18.70
CA THR A 91 23.34 21.68 -19.62
C THR A 91 23.14 21.06 -21.02
N GLN A 92 22.21 20.12 -21.15
CA GLN A 92 21.90 19.45 -22.41
C GLN A 92 21.41 20.43 -23.48
N SER A 93 21.85 20.24 -24.74
CA SER A 93 21.40 21.06 -25.85
C SER A 93 19.94 20.80 -26.20
N THR A 94 19.52 19.54 -26.20
CA THR A 94 18.13 19.14 -26.46
C THR A 94 17.26 19.41 -25.24
N ALA A 95 16.18 20.12 -25.42
CA ALA A 95 15.30 20.50 -24.30
C ALA A 95 14.72 19.30 -23.53
N SER A 96 14.27 18.27 -24.23
CA SER A 96 13.73 17.05 -23.61
C SER A 96 14.76 16.23 -22.83
N ASP A 97 16.05 16.42 -23.07
CA ASP A 97 17.12 15.76 -22.33
C ASP A 97 17.45 16.47 -21.01
N ARG A 98 17.00 17.71 -20.83
CA ARG A 98 17.25 18.51 -19.61
C ARG A 98 16.47 18.03 -18.41
N MET A 99 15.33 17.37 -18.64
CA MET A 99 14.46 16.87 -17.56
C MET A 99 13.76 15.58 -18.04
N LYS A 100 14.08 14.46 -17.43
CA LYS A 100 13.55 13.13 -17.75
C LYS A 100 12.82 12.56 -16.55
N MET A 101 11.73 11.86 -16.84
CA MET A 101 10.92 11.14 -15.86
C MET A 101 10.87 9.67 -16.24
N TYR A 102 11.06 8.79 -15.25
CA TYR A 102 10.96 7.35 -15.45
C TYR A 102 9.98 6.75 -14.43
N ILE A 103 9.18 5.81 -14.90
CA ILE A 103 8.23 5.05 -14.08
C ILE A 103 8.53 3.57 -14.23
N ASN A 104 8.86 2.91 -13.13
CA ASN A 104 9.22 1.49 -13.12
C ASN A 104 10.27 1.15 -14.20
N GLY A 105 11.36 1.92 -14.23
CA GLY A 105 12.46 1.74 -15.15
C GLY A 105 12.25 2.26 -16.57
N VAL A 106 11.02 2.58 -16.97
CA VAL A 106 10.68 3.03 -18.33
C VAL A 106 10.57 4.55 -18.39
N GLN A 107 11.23 5.17 -19.38
CA GLN A 107 11.14 6.61 -19.58
C GLN A 107 9.71 6.98 -20.00
N GLU A 108 9.10 7.94 -19.26
CA GLU A 108 7.85 8.54 -19.66
C GLU A 108 8.11 9.57 -20.77
N THR A 109 7.39 9.45 -21.86
CA THR A 109 7.51 10.35 -23.02
C THR A 109 6.19 10.99 -23.39
N SER A 110 5.09 10.57 -22.76
CA SER A 110 3.74 11.08 -23.02
C SER A 110 3.32 12.06 -21.94
N PHE A 111 3.37 13.35 -22.25
CA PHE A 111 3.07 14.43 -21.32
C PHE A 111 1.97 15.35 -21.83
N LEU A 112 1.24 15.97 -20.90
CA LEU A 112 0.29 17.03 -21.18
C LEU A 112 1.05 18.37 -21.24
N ASN A 113 1.12 18.98 -22.44
CA ASN A 113 1.75 20.29 -22.66
C ASN A 113 3.13 20.43 -22.00
N PRO A 114 4.13 19.60 -22.35
CA PRO A 114 5.43 19.61 -21.70
C PRO A 114 6.17 20.93 -21.91
N ALA A 115 6.77 21.45 -20.85
CA ALA A 115 7.68 22.57 -20.88
C ALA A 115 8.99 22.19 -20.18
N TYR A 116 10.11 22.47 -20.81
CA TYR A 116 11.44 22.13 -20.31
C TYR A 116 12.18 23.39 -19.88
N PRO A 117 13.09 23.32 -18.87
CA PRO A 117 13.84 24.48 -18.42
C PRO A 117 14.76 24.98 -19.53
N THR A 118 15.15 26.26 -19.46
CA THR A 118 16.18 26.82 -20.34
C THR A 118 17.51 26.10 -20.16
N GLN A 119 18.36 26.12 -21.18
CA GLN A 119 19.69 25.56 -21.06
C GLN A 119 20.47 26.28 -19.95
N ASN A 120 21.24 25.51 -19.16
CA ASN A 120 22.01 25.97 -18.02
C ASN A 120 21.15 26.54 -16.86
N TYR A 121 19.91 26.13 -16.74
CA TYR A 121 19.02 26.45 -15.63
C TYR A 121 19.55 25.90 -14.31
N ASP A 122 19.55 26.70 -13.23
CA ASP A 122 19.91 26.28 -11.88
C ASP A 122 18.66 25.82 -11.12
N PHE A 123 18.55 24.50 -10.88
CA PHE A 123 17.44 23.92 -10.13
C PHE A 123 17.48 24.31 -8.67
N LYS A 124 16.44 24.95 -8.18
CA LYS A 124 16.38 25.46 -6.79
C LYS A 124 16.28 24.34 -5.76
N LEU A 125 15.76 23.16 -6.12
CA LEU A 125 15.86 21.95 -5.29
C LEU A 125 17.31 21.62 -4.90
N ASN A 126 18.27 22.03 -5.71
CA ASN A 126 19.69 21.76 -5.52
C ASN A 126 20.52 23.05 -5.48
N THR A 127 20.11 24.01 -4.65
CA THR A 127 20.89 25.25 -4.38
C THR A 127 21.13 25.39 -2.89
N ASN A 128 22.17 26.18 -2.55
CA ASN A 128 22.46 26.46 -1.16
C ASN A 128 21.27 27.13 -0.44
N SER A 129 21.03 26.69 0.78
CA SER A 129 19.94 27.14 1.65
C SER A 129 18.52 26.80 1.12
N ALA A 130 18.38 25.95 0.11
CA ALA A 130 17.07 25.50 -0.36
C ALA A 130 16.31 24.75 0.76
N PRO A 131 15.08 25.16 1.09
CA PRO A 131 14.25 24.41 2.02
C PRO A 131 13.67 23.18 1.32
N LEU A 132 14.17 21.99 1.62
CA LEU A 132 13.65 20.73 1.11
C LEU A 132 12.53 20.23 2.00
N ILE A 133 11.41 19.84 1.39
CA ILE A 133 10.20 19.38 2.09
C ILE A 133 9.73 18.07 1.44
N ILE A 134 9.49 17.07 2.29
CA ILE A 134 8.85 15.81 1.90
C ILE A 134 7.52 15.69 2.64
N GLY A 135 6.46 15.30 1.91
CA GLY A 135 5.19 14.88 2.49
C GLY A 135 4.09 15.94 2.57
N ARG A 136 4.31 17.19 2.16
CA ARG A 136 3.24 18.19 2.05
C ARG A 136 3.58 19.33 1.09
N TYR A 137 2.59 20.19 0.79
CA TYR A 137 2.82 21.47 0.12
C TYR A 137 3.42 22.50 1.08
N GLY A 138 4.49 23.20 0.65
CA GLY A 138 5.21 24.16 1.48
C GLY A 138 4.43 25.44 1.79
N GLY A 139 3.51 25.85 0.90
CA GLY A 139 2.73 27.08 1.04
C GLY A 139 1.56 27.03 2.01
N SER A 140 1.20 25.84 2.48
CA SER A 140 0.08 25.66 3.41
C SER A 140 0.12 24.28 4.06
N ASN A 141 -0.60 24.12 5.18
CA ASN A 141 -0.73 22.85 5.88
C ASN A 141 -1.81 21.95 5.26
N ASN A 142 -1.75 21.74 3.96
CA ASN A 142 -2.64 20.86 3.20
C ASN A 142 -1.86 20.13 2.10
N TYR A 143 -2.56 19.36 1.26
CA TYR A 143 -1.98 18.55 0.18
C TYR A 143 -0.86 17.62 0.68
N TYR A 144 -1.08 17.03 1.84
CA TYR A 144 -0.14 16.04 2.39
C TYR A 144 -0.06 14.81 1.50
N TYR A 145 1.13 14.25 1.39
CA TYR A 145 1.29 12.94 0.77
C TYR A 145 0.58 11.89 1.63
N ASN A 146 -0.33 11.19 1.02
CA ASN A 146 -1.07 10.09 1.62
C ASN A 146 -0.64 8.78 0.96
N GLY A 147 0.18 8.01 1.64
CA GLY A 147 0.76 6.78 1.09
C GLY A 147 2.04 6.37 1.79
N LEU A 148 2.74 5.42 1.20
CA LEU A 148 4.02 4.90 1.67
C LEU A 148 5.14 5.41 0.77
N ILE A 149 6.30 5.68 1.36
CA ILE A 149 7.55 6.04 0.67
C ILE A 149 8.66 5.11 1.14
N SER A 150 9.45 4.61 0.22
CA SER A 150 10.59 3.74 0.53
C SER A 150 11.79 4.09 -0.35
N HIS A 151 12.99 3.89 0.16
CA HIS A 151 14.25 4.06 -0.58
C HIS A 151 14.31 5.38 -1.35
N PHE A 152 14.19 6.49 -0.59
CA PHE A 152 14.24 7.82 -1.16
C PHE A 152 15.69 8.30 -1.28
N HIS A 153 16.16 8.46 -2.50
CA HIS A 153 17.52 8.87 -2.86
C HIS A 153 17.52 10.23 -3.57
N PHE A 154 18.49 11.04 -3.25
CA PHE A 154 18.79 12.26 -4.00
C PHE A 154 20.28 12.26 -4.35
N CYS A 155 20.59 12.45 -5.62
CA CYS A 155 21.95 12.59 -6.14
C CYS A 155 22.14 14.02 -6.62
N ASP A 156 23.13 14.69 -6.08
CA ASP A 156 23.53 16.06 -6.45
C ASP A 156 24.64 16.00 -7.50
N GLY A 157 24.42 16.66 -8.62
CA GLY A 157 25.44 16.86 -9.65
C GLY A 157 25.44 15.85 -10.80
N THR A 158 24.53 14.87 -10.82
CA THR A 158 24.51 13.86 -11.90
C THR A 158 23.07 13.50 -12.31
N GLN A 159 22.86 13.35 -13.63
CA GLN A 159 21.67 12.76 -14.22
C GLN A 159 21.88 11.25 -14.37
N LEU A 160 21.24 10.43 -13.51
CA LEU A 160 21.38 9.00 -13.46
C LEU A 160 20.24 8.28 -14.21
N ALA A 161 20.53 7.11 -14.76
CA ALA A 161 19.54 6.21 -15.33
C ALA A 161 18.78 5.45 -14.23
N PRO A 162 17.52 5.02 -14.45
CA PRO A 162 16.72 4.30 -13.46
C PRO A 162 17.35 2.94 -13.08
N THR A 163 18.17 2.34 -13.97
CA THR A 163 18.88 1.08 -13.76
C THR A 163 19.91 1.10 -12.62
N VAL A 164 20.27 2.29 -12.13
CA VAL A 164 21.07 2.42 -10.89
C VAL A 164 20.26 1.95 -9.68
N PHE A 165 18.95 2.21 -9.67
CA PHE A 165 18.03 2.04 -8.52
C PHE A 165 17.13 0.82 -8.62
N GLY A 166 17.13 0.12 -9.76
CA GLY A 166 16.32 -1.07 -9.98
C GLY A 166 16.77 -1.83 -11.23
N GLU A 167 16.17 -2.97 -11.44
CA GLU A 167 16.44 -3.84 -12.59
C GLU A 167 15.16 -4.54 -13.05
N THR A 168 15.13 -4.94 -14.31
CA THR A 168 14.05 -5.79 -14.83
C THR A 168 14.41 -7.26 -14.55
N ASP A 169 13.52 -7.98 -13.88
CA ASP A 169 13.64 -9.42 -13.70
C ASP A 169 13.61 -10.10 -15.07
N SER A 170 14.63 -10.89 -15.38
CA SER A 170 14.76 -11.54 -16.68
C SER A 170 13.73 -12.65 -16.91
N THR A 171 13.12 -13.18 -15.86
CA THR A 171 12.14 -14.28 -15.92
C THR A 171 10.71 -13.75 -15.99
N THR A 172 10.39 -12.76 -15.14
CA THR A 172 9.02 -12.26 -15.01
C THR A 172 8.75 -10.98 -15.78
N GLY A 173 9.81 -10.24 -16.15
CA GLY A 173 9.71 -8.91 -16.73
C GLY A 173 9.34 -7.81 -15.72
N GLU A 174 9.23 -8.14 -14.43
CA GLU A 174 8.93 -7.21 -13.38
C GLU A 174 10.09 -6.26 -13.12
N TRP A 175 9.78 -4.98 -12.88
CA TRP A 175 10.76 -4.00 -12.40
C TRP A 175 10.96 -4.16 -10.90
N LYS A 176 12.15 -4.60 -10.50
CA LYS A 176 12.51 -4.84 -9.09
C LYS A 176 13.45 -3.79 -8.56
N ILE A 177 13.36 -3.57 -7.25
CA ILE A 177 14.21 -2.63 -6.53
C ILE A 177 15.65 -3.16 -6.40
N ASN A 178 16.62 -2.25 -6.61
CA ASN A 178 17.99 -2.42 -6.12
C ASN A 178 18.04 -1.82 -4.69
N THR A 179 18.14 -2.67 -3.69
CA THR A 179 18.16 -2.24 -2.28
C THR A 179 19.49 -1.64 -1.84
N SER A 180 20.53 -1.72 -2.68
CA SER A 180 21.87 -1.20 -2.39
C SER A 180 22.49 -0.52 -3.61
N PRO A 181 21.86 0.54 -4.14
CA PRO A 181 22.35 1.23 -5.31
C PRO A 181 23.69 1.92 -5.02
N SER A 182 24.59 1.89 -6.00
CA SER A 182 25.89 2.56 -5.92
C SER A 182 25.95 3.72 -6.92
N PHE A 183 26.14 4.92 -6.41
CA PHE A 183 26.26 6.15 -7.21
C PHE A 183 27.00 7.25 -6.42
N THR A 184 27.52 8.24 -7.13
CA THR A 184 28.13 9.42 -6.49
C THR A 184 27.01 10.32 -5.97
N LEU A 185 26.99 10.55 -4.66
CA LEU A 185 25.94 11.32 -3.97
C LEU A 185 26.01 12.83 -4.27
N GLY A 186 27.23 13.40 -4.38
CA GLY A 186 27.43 14.84 -4.34
C GLY A 186 27.13 15.45 -2.95
N ASN A 187 27.37 16.75 -2.78
CA ASN A 187 27.31 17.39 -1.46
C ASN A 187 25.92 17.37 -0.82
N ASN A 188 24.86 17.59 -1.62
CA ASN A 188 23.46 17.59 -1.16
C ASN A 188 22.79 16.21 -1.24
N GLY A 189 23.49 15.21 -1.76
CA GLY A 189 22.97 13.87 -1.92
C GLY A 189 22.63 13.19 -0.58
N PHE A 190 21.59 12.37 -0.56
CA PHE A 190 21.14 11.63 0.62
C PHE A 190 20.39 10.36 0.26
N THR A 191 20.29 9.47 1.22
CA THR A 191 19.42 8.27 1.20
C THR A 191 18.66 8.16 2.51
N ILE A 192 17.35 8.20 2.47
CA ILE A 192 16.49 8.06 3.65
C ILE A 192 15.35 7.06 3.41
N LEU A 193 14.68 6.64 4.47
CA LEU A 193 13.52 5.74 4.42
C LEU A 193 13.83 4.39 3.73
N LYS A 194 15.08 3.95 3.82
CA LYS A 194 15.53 2.67 3.27
C LYS A 194 15.29 1.54 4.28
N ASP A 195 15.73 1.74 5.53
CA ASP A 195 15.63 0.74 6.59
C ASP A 195 14.77 1.30 7.74
N GLY A 196 13.55 0.83 7.82
CA GLY A 196 12.57 1.30 8.79
C GLY A 196 12.13 2.75 8.51
N ASN A 197 11.73 3.48 9.57
CA ASN A 197 11.32 4.90 9.46
C ASN A 197 12.50 5.87 9.56
N THR A 198 13.67 5.48 9.10
CA THR A 198 14.87 6.29 9.29
C THR A 198 14.84 7.51 8.38
N ILE A 199 14.73 8.69 9.01
CA ILE A 199 14.89 10.01 8.38
C ILE A 199 16.31 10.54 8.52
N THR A 200 17.16 9.87 9.29
CA THR A 200 18.61 10.02 9.28
C THR A 200 19.14 9.55 7.93
N ASP A 201 20.03 10.31 7.36
CA ASP A 201 20.68 9.95 6.09
C ASP A 201 21.50 8.67 6.25
N GLN A 202 21.15 7.67 5.49
CA GLN A 202 21.77 6.33 5.47
C GLN A 202 22.92 6.26 4.46
N SER A 203 23.29 7.39 3.86
CA SER A 203 24.47 7.56 3.02
C SER A 203 25.67 8.05 3.84
N SER A 204 26.80 8.27 3.16
CA SER A 204 28.02 8.83 3.81
C SER A 204 27.96 10.34 4.10
N ASN A 205 26.94 11.04 3.60
CA ASN A 205 26.91 12.52 3.66
C ASN A 205 26.36 13.11 4.96
N SER A 206 25.61 12.33 5.73
CA SER A 206 24.94 12.81 6.96
C SER A 206 23.94 13.96 6.71
N ASN A 207 23.32 13.99 5.56
CA ASN A 207 22.29 14.96 5.15
C ASN A 207 20.92 14.64 5.77
N ASN A 208 20.85 14.66 7.10
CA ASN A 208 19.70 14.25 7.89
C ASN A 208 18.47 15.14 7.66
N PHE A 209 17.29 14.53 7.69
CA PHE A 209 16.01 15.23 7.77
C PHE A 209 15.52 15.33 9.20
N THR A 210 14.63 16.26 9.45
CA THR A 210 13.91 16.41 10.71
C THR A 210 12.41 16.21 10.49
N LEU A 211 11.73 15.59 11.46
CA LEU A 211 10.28 15.49 11.48
C LEU A 211 9.70 16.84 11.92
N ALA A 212 9.16 17.61 10.97
CA ALA A 212 8.60 18.93 11.23
C ALA A 212 7.15 18.88 11.72
N SER A 213 6.37 17.87 11.32
CA SER A 213 5.01 17.65 11.80
C SER A 213 4.56 16.20 11.58
N GLY A 214 3.48 15.80 12.26
CA GLY A 214 2.86 14.51 12.12
C GLY A 214 3.63 13.36 12.79
N THR A 215 3.36 12.13 12.35
CA THR A 215 3.98 10.91 12.87
C THR A 215 4.41 10.02 11.70
N LEU A 216 5.64 9.55 11.75
CA LEU A 216 6.11 8.51 10.84
C LEU A 216 5.65 7.14 11.35
N THR A 217 5.03 6.40 10.45
CA THR A 217 4.55 5.05 10.70
C THR A 217 5.44 4.06 9.95
N LYS A 218 6.15 3.21 10.68
CA LYS A 218 6.92 2.12 10.06
C LYS A 218 5.97 1.00 9.64
N THR A 219 6.06 0.54 8.40
CA THR A 219 5.29 -0.61 7.88
C THR A 219 6.22 -1.64 7.28
N GLU A 220 5.84 -2.92 7.35
CA GLU A 220 6.57 -4.00 6.69
C GLU A 220 6.33 -4.05 5.18
N ASP A 221 5.28 -3.38 4.69
CA ASP A 221 4.98 -3.25 3.26
C ASP A 221 6.04 -2.38 2.58
N CYS A 222 6.82 -2.97 1.72
CA CYS A 222 7.92 -2.34 0.99
C CYS A 222 8.06 -2.92 -0.43
N PRO A 223 8.79 -2.25 -1.34
CA PRO A 223 8.92 -2.70 -2.73
C PRO A 223 9.53 -4.10 -2.91
N SER A 224 10.32 -4.57 -1.95
CA SER A 224 10.92 -5.92 -1.95
C SER A 224 10.04 -6.99 -1.29
N ASN A 225 8.98 -6.59 -0.59
CA ASN A 225 8.00 -7.49 0.01
C ASN A 225 6.64 -6.77 0.08
N VAL A 226 5.86 -6.90 -0.99
CA VAL A 226 4.56 -6.23 -1.13
C VAL A 226 3.49 -7.06 -0.41
N PHE A 227 2.89 -6.48 0.61
CA PHE A 227 1.78 -7.10 1.34
C PHE A 227 0.45 -6.86 0.64
N SER A 228 -0.46 -7.82 0.80
CA SER A 228 -1.84 -7.65 0.35
C SER A 228 -2.48 -6.44 1.04
N VAL A 229 -3.40 -5.80 0.33
CA VAL A 229 -4.28 -4.74 0.81
C VAL A 229 -5.66 -4.92 0.15
N TRP A 230 -6.65 -4.10 0.49
CA TRP A 230 -7.93 -4.13 -0.21
C TRP A 230 -7.81 -3.56 -1.63
N ASN A 231 -8.38 -4.25 -2.60
CA ASN A 231 -8.34 -3.85 -4.01
C ASN A 231 -9.34 -2.72 -4.28
N ASN A 232 -8.83 -1.53 -4.50
CA ASN A 232 -9.65 -0.35 -4.80
C ASN A 232 -10.09 -0.23 -6.26
N LEU A 233 -9.65 -1.13 -7.14
CA LEU A 233 -10.03 -1.15 -8.55
C LEU A 233 -11.15 -2.13 -8.85
N ASN A 234 -11.46 -3.03 -7.93
CA ASN A 234 -12.44 -4.08 -8.12
C ASN A 234 -13.80 -3.70 -7.53
N PHE A 235 -14.47 -2.70 -8.12
CA PHE A 235 -15.85 -2.32 -7.78
C PHE A 235 -16.58 -1.74 -9.01
N VAL A 236 -17.91 -1.68 -8.94
CA VAL A 236 -18.75 -1.09 -10.00
C VAL A 236 -19.10 0.36 -9.64
N GLN A 237 -18.72 1.29 -10.48
CA GLN A 237 -18.91 2.75 -10.27
C GLN A 237 -20.38 3.20 -10.09
N SER A 238 -21.35 2.40 -10.49
CA SER A 238 -22.78 2.74 -10.37
C SER A 238 -23.39 2.42 -8.99
N LYS A 239 -22.56 1.98 -8.02
CA LYS A 239 -23.02 1.57 -6.68
C LYS A 239 -22.16 2.21 -5.60
N ALA A 240 -22.69 2.26 -4.38
CA ALA A 240 -21.89 2.65 -3.23
C ALA A 240 -20.67 1.73 -3.11
N TYR A 241 -19.53 2.32 -3.24
CA TYR A 241 -18.24 1.64 -3.10
C TYR A 241 -17.64 1.97 -1.73
N PRO A 242 -16.90 1.05 -1.13
CA PRO A 242 -16.18 1.34 0.10
C PRO A 242 -15.14 2.43 -0.13
N VAL A 243 -14.96 3.29 0.86
CA VAL A 243 -13.86 4.26 0.90
C VAL A 243 -12.66 3.58 1.55
N PHE A 244 -11.54 3.60 0.86
CA PHE A 244 -10.29 3.05 1.35
C PHE A 244 -9.38 4.15 1.89
N SER A 245 -8.59 3.84 2.91
CA SER A 245 -7.58 4.72 3.48
C SER A 245 -6.44 3.91 4.10
N ASN A 246 -5.42 4.59 4.61
CA ASN A 246 -4.26 3.97 5.26
C ASN A 246 -3.57 2.92 4.36
N GLY A 247 -3.24 3.30 3.12
CA GLY A 247 -2.63 2.36 2.16
C GLY A 247 -3.57 1.24 1.74
N ASN A 248 -4.88 1.49 1.69
CA ASN A 248 -5.93 0.53 1.39
C ASN A 248 -6.05 -0.63 2.41
N THR A 249 -5.54 -0.47 3.62
CA THR A 249 -5.75 -1.44 4.71
C THR A 249 -7.04 -1.19 5.48
N LYS A 250 -7.55 0.03 5.46
CA LYS A 250 -8.84 0.38 6.08
C LYS A 250 -9.94 0.44 5.03
N MET A 251 -10.98 -0.34 5.23
CA MET A 251 -12.24 -0.25 4.50
C MET A 251 -13.28 0.47 5.34
N ASN A 252 -13.90 1.48 4.77
CA ASN A 252 -15.10 2.12 5.31
C ASN A 252 -16.23 1.97 4.28
N GLY A 253 -17.19 1.12 4.59
CA GLY A 253 -18.40 0.96 3.78
C GLY A 253 -19.23 2.24 3.85
N THR A 254 -19.56 2.82 2.70
CA THR A 254 -20.42 4.00 2.63
C THR A 254 -21.89 3.57 2.60
N HIS A 255 -22.76 4.40 3.17
CA HIS A 255 -24.21 4.18 3.16
C HIS A 255 -24.80 4.48 1.79
N ASP A 256 -25.28 3.46 1.08
CA ASP A 256 -26.12 3.68 -0.10
C ASP A 256 -26.81 2.38 -0.59
N ALA A 257 -27.78 1.85 0.16
CA ALA A 257 -28.68 0.76 -0.25
C ALA A 257 -28.01 -0.47 -0.93
N THR A 258 -26.69 -0.62 -0.83
CA THR A 258 -25.89 -1.72 -1.36
C THR A 258 -24.97 -2.30 -0.30
N TYR A 259 -24.44 -3.49 -0.54
CA TYR A 259 -23.53 -4.15 0.40
C TYR A 259 -22.07 -3.87 -0.03
N PRO A 260 -21.39 -2.89 0.57
CA PRO A 260 -19.98 -2.64 0.23
C PRO A 260 -19.11 -3.83 0.65
N ASN A 261 -18.34 -4.34 -0.29
CA ASN A 261 -17.39 -5.43 -0.09
C ASN A 261 -16.03 -5.03 -0.65
N ALA A 262 -14.97 -5.67 -0.18
CA ALA A 262 -13.62 -5.55 -0.72
C ALA A 262 -12.93 -6.91 -0.72
N ILE A 263 -12.09 -7.14 -1.73
CA ILE A 263 -11.26 -8.33 -1.89
C ILE A 263 -9.80 -7.93 -1.79
N SER A 264 -8.95 -8.82 -1.30
CA SER A 264 -7.49 -8.63 -1.25
C SER A 264 -6.87 -8.47 -2.64
N THR A 265 -5.76 -7.72 -2.74
CA THR A 265 -5.04 -7.49 -4.01
C THR A 265 -4.26 -8.70 -4.46
N LEU A 266 -3.68 -9.45 -3.53
CA LEU A 266 -2.97 -10.67 -3.83
C LEU A 266 -3.91 -11.87 -3.74
N ALA A 267 -3.76 -12.79 -4.69
CA ALA A 267 -4.46 -14.05 -4.69
C ALA A 267 -3.74 -15.07 -3.79
N ILE A 268 -4.53 -15.85 -3.07
CA ILE A 268 -4.05 -17.03 -2.36
C ILE A 268 -4.02 -18.17 -3.37
N PRO A 269 -2.87 -18.83 -3.60
CA PRO A 269 -2.78 -20.00 -4.47
C PRO A 269 -3.49 -21.20 -3.86
N LYS A 270 -3.60 -22.28 -4.64
CA LYS A 270 -4.22 -23.55 -4.19
C LYS A 270 -3.43 -24.29 -3.11
N SER A 271 -2.28 -23.79 -2.73
CA SER A 271 -1.40 -24.35 -1.71
C SER A 271 -0.87 -23.28 -0.77
N GLY A 272 -0.37 -23.73 0.37
CA GLY A 272 0.18 -22.84 1.40
C GLY A 272 -0.83 -22.52 2.50
N LYS A 273 -0.34 -21.79 3.49
CA LYS A 273 -1.11 -21.46 4.71
C LYS A 273 -0.95 -19.98 5.02
N TYR A 274 -2.05 -19.26 5.08
CA TYR A 274 -2.05 -17.81 5.17
C TYR A 274 -2.79 -17.33 6.42
N TYR A 275 -2.28 -16.26 7.01
CA TYR A 275 -2.82 -15.63 8.21
C TYR A 275 -3.06 -14.14 7.98
N ALA A 276 -4.15 -13.63 8.54
CA ALA A 276 -4.45 -12.19 8.56
C ALA A 276 -5.32 -11.83 9.77
N GLU A 277 -5.28 -10.56 10.15
CA GLU A 277 -6.03 -9.99 11.26
C GLU A 277 -6.89 -8.83 10.80
N PHE A 278 -8.10 -8.72 11.36
CA PHE A 278 -9.11 -7.74 10.98
C PHE A 278 -9.71 -7.08 12.22
N LYS A 279 -9.33 -5.82 12.46
CA LYS A 279 -9.84 -5.05 13.59
C LYS A 279 -11.18 -4.39 13.24
N ASN A 280 -12.19 -4.67 14.04
CA ASN A 280 -13.47 -3.98 13.95
C ASN A 280 -13.35 -2.59 14.58
N VAL A 281 -13.43 -1.52 13.79
CA VAL A 281 -13.40 -0.14 14.30
C VAL A 281 -14.75 0.55 14.16
N GLY A 282 -15.75 -0.16 13.67
CA GLY A 282 -17.14 0.28 13.53
C GLY A 282 -18.06 -0.30 14.59
N THR A 283 -19.27 0.25 14.66
CA THR A 283 -20.35 -0.31 15.48
C THR A 283 -21.26 -1.26 14.71
N GLN A 284 -21.18 -1.21 13.39
CA GLN A 284 -22.08 -1.93 12.47
C GLN A 284 -21.60 -3.35 12.18
N ASN A 285 -22.47 -4.13 11.54
CA ASN A 285 -22.19 -5.51 11.24
C ASN A 285 -21.24 -5.65 10.04
N PHE A 286 -20.32 -6.60 10.14
CA PHE A 286 -19.38 -6.97 9.08
C PHE A 286 -19.20 -8.48 9.01
N ALA A 287 -18.63 -8.94 7.92
CA ALA A 287 -18.09 -10.28 7.78
C ALA A 287 -16.71 -10.22 7.14
N VAL A 288 -15.80 -11.11 7.55
CA VAL A 288 -14.48 -11.30 6.94
C VAL A 288 -14.25 -12.80 6.68
N GLY A 289 -13.52 -13.09 5.61
CA GLY A 289 -13.31 -14.49 5.25
C GLY A 289 -12.42 -14.69 4.05
N ILE A 290 -12.63 -15.83 3.39
CA ILE A 290 -11.98 -16.25 2.15
C ILE A 290 -13.05 -16.42 1.08
N CYS A 291 -12.76 -15.99 -0.15
CA CYS A 291 -13.64 -16.22 -1.31
C CYS A 291 -12.86 -16.72 -2.53
N ASP A 292 -13.58 -17.35 -3.43
CA ASP A 292 -13.21 -17.43 -4.84
C ASP A 292 -13.19 -15.98 -5.40
N MET A 293 -12.06 -15.54 -5.93
CA MET A 293 -11.91 -14.14 -6.36
C MET A 293 -12.78 -13.80 -7.58
N ASP A 294 -13.05 -14.76 -8.47
CA ASP A 294 -13.90 -14.53 -9.63
C ASP A 294 -15.36 -14.35 -9.19
N LYS A 295 -15.85 -15.22 -8.31
CA LYS A 295 -17.19 -15.10 -7.72
C LYS A 295 -17.32 -13.91 -6.79
N GLY A 296 -16.30 -13.62 -6.01
CA GLY A 296 -16.23 -12.41 -5.19
C GLY A 296 -16.34 -11.15 -6.04
N THR A 297 -15.65 -11.10 -7.18
CA THR A 297 -15.74 -10.02 -8.16
C THR A 297 -17.15 -9.91 -8.74
N GLU A 298 -17.79 -11.03 -9.06
CA GLU A 298 -19.18 -11.07 -9.52
C GLU A 298 -20.13 -10.53 -8.44
N ALA A 299 -19.95 -10.93 -7.17
CA ALA A 299 -20.71 -10.41 -6.04
C ALA A 299 -20.55 -8.90 -5.86
N LEU A 300 -19.35 -8.37 -6.07
CA LEU A 300 -19.09 -6.93 -6.05
C LEU A 300 -19.80 -6.18 -7.18
N ARG A 301 -20.02 -6.84 -8.31
CA ARG A 301 -20.67 -6.27 -9.51
C ARG A 301 -22.20 -6.39 -9.49
N THR A 302 -22.74 -7.38 -8.79
CA THR A 302 -24.18 -7.66 -8.76
C THR A 302 -24.83 -6.90 -7.60
N ALA A 303 -25.93 -6.18 -7.87
CA ALA A 303 -26.67 -5.50 -6.81
C ALA A 303 -27.18 -6.52 -5.79
N ASN A 304 -27.09 -6.18 -4.51
CA ASN A 304 -27.70 -6.92 -3.40
C ASN A 304 -27.12 -8.32 -3.13
N THR A 305 -25.95 -8.66 -3.65
CA THR A 305 -25.24 -9.88 -3.26
C THR A 305 -24.24 -9.56 -2.15
N THR A 306 -24.31 -10.29 -1.06
CA THR A 306 -23.39 -10.17 0.06
C THR A 306 -22.65 -11.48 0.26
N ILE A 307 -21.43 -11.39 0.77
CA ILE A 307 -20.59 -12.57 1.06
C ILE A 307 -21.19 -13.52 2.12
N TYR A 308 -22.21 -13.08 2.80
CA TYR A 308 -22.92 -13.88 3.81
C TYR A 308 -24.39 -14.16 3.42
N ASN A 309 -24.82 -13.83 2.20
CA ASN A 309 -26.15 -14.19 1.73
C ASN A 309 -26.20 -15.72 1.51
N THR A 310 -27.30 -16.30 1.94
CA THR A 310 -27.60 -17.74 1.74
C THR A 310 -27.54 -18.20 0.29
N SER A 311 -27.61 -17.27 -0.66
CA SER A 311 -27.48 -17.53 -2.11
C SER A 311 -26.05 -17.43 -2.65
N PHE A 312 -25.08 -16.90 -1.87
CA PHE A 312 -23.72 -16.72 -2.34
C PHE A 312 -22.89 -17.99 -2.12
N ASN A 313 -22.67 -18.71 -3.19
CA ASN A 313 -21.83 -19.91 -3.22
C ASN A 313 -20.45 -19.57 -3.76
N GLY A 314 -19.49 -19.26 -2.89
CA GLY A 314 -18.13 -18.88 -3.29
C GLY A 314 -17.29 -18.31 -2.17
N ALA A 315 -17.76 -18.37 -0.92
CA ALA A 315 -17.01 -17.89 0.22
C ALA A 315 -17.29 -18.69 1.50
N VAL A 316 -16.34 -18.58 2.42
CA VAL A 316 -16.51 -18.87 3.84
C VAL A 316 -16.16 -17.59 4.62
N SER A 317 -16.99 -17.19 5.56
CA SER A 317 -16.77 -15.96 6.33
C SER A 317 -17.26 -16.08 7.77
N VAL A 318 -16.62 -15.34 8.67
CA VAL A 318 -17.08 -15.13 10.03
C VAL A 318 -17.71 -13.75 10.14
N ARG A 319 -18.90 -13.68 10.75
CA ARG A 319 -19.61 -12.44 11.01
C ARG A 319 -19.26 -11.84 12.37
N LYS A 320 -19.62 -10.57 12.54
CA LYS A 320 -19.49 -9.85 13.82
C LYS A 320 -20.12 -10.57 15.00
N ASP A 321 -21.26 -11.24 14.83
CA ASP A 321 -21.94 -12.01 15.87
C ASP A 321 -21.23 -13.32 16.26
N GLY A 322 -20.14 -13.65 15.56
CA GLY A 322 -19.33 -14.83 15.82
C GLY A 322 -19.74 -16.08 15.06
N ASN A 323 -20.75 -15.99 14.20
CA ASN A 323 -21.21 -17.10 13.40
C ASN A 323 -20.37 -17.22 12.12
N VAL A 324 -20.11 -18.45 11.69
CA VAL A 324 -19.46 -18.74 10.40
C VAL A 324 -20.49 -19.14 9.38
N LEU A 325 -20.42 -18.50 8.20
CA LEU A 325 -21.27 -18.82 7.06
C LEU A 325 -20.45 -19.43 5.92
N MET A 326 -21.04 -20.43 5.29
CA MET A 326 -20.50 -21.09 4.10
C MET A 326 -21.67 -21.58 3.25
N ASN A 327 -21.79 -21.12 2.00
CA ASN A 327 -22.82 -21.54 1.04
C ASN A 327 -24.23 -21.54 1.64
N GLY A 328 -24.59 -20.50 2.35
CA GLY A 328 -25.90 -20.38 2.97
C GLY A 328 -26.14 -21.21 4.24
N SER A 329 -25.18 -22.02 4.63
CA SER A 329 -25.22 -22.72 5.92
C SER A 329 -24.51 -21.91 6.99
N GLU A 330 -25.09 -21.85 8.18
CA GLU A 330 -24.54 -21.11 9.31
C GLU A 330 -24.14 -22.06 10.43
N VAL A 331 -22.94 -21.88 10.97
CA VAL A 331 -22.47 -22.48 12.23
C VAL A 331 -22.45 -21.38 13.27
N SER A 332 -23.37 -21.45 14.22
CA SER A 332 -23.54 -20.40 15.24
C SER A 332 -22.50 -20.47 16.35
N GLY A 333 -22.08 -19.31 16.86
CA GLY A 333 -21.27 -19.19 18.07
C GLY A 333 -19.86 -19.78 17.94
N VAL A 334 -19.25 -19.74 16.77
CA VAL A 334 -17.88 -20.22 16.54
C VAL A 334 -16.88 -19.41 17.35
N ILE A 335 -17.03 -18.07 17.33
CA ILE A 335 -16.29 -17.17 18.21
C ILE A 335 -17.27 -16.28 18.98
N PRO A 336 -16.89 -15.65 20.08
CA PRO A 336 -17.72 -14.63 20.73
C PRO A 336 -17.95 -13.44 19.78
N THR A 337 -19.05 -12.69 20.00
CA THR A 337 -19.34 -11.46 19.25
C THR A 337 -18.13 -10.52 19.22
N VAL A 338 -17.77 -10.04 18.03
CA VAL A 338 -16.62 -9.15 17.80
C VAL A 338 -17.03 -7.71 18.09
N ALA A 339 -16.70 -7.22 19.28
CA ALA A 339 -16.98 -5.85 19.70
C ALA A 339 -16.11 -4.82 18.94
N THR A 340 -16.41 -3.54 19.10
CA THR A 340 -15.55 -2.46 18.58
C THR A 340 -14.16 -2.56 19.23
N ASN A 341 -13.12 -2.46 18.44
CA ASN A 341 -11.71 -2.66 18.73
C ASN A 341 -11.26 -4.11 18.95
N ASP A 342 -12.14 -5.09 18.93
CA ASP A 342 -11.71 -6.48 18.86
C ASP A 342 -11.08 -6.81 17.50
N ILE A 343 -10.19 -7.78 17.52
CA ILE A 343 -9.48 -8.27 16.35
C ILE A 343 -9.98 -9.68 16.03
N CYS A 344 -10.52 -9.84 14.84
CA CYS A 344 -10.86 -11.13 14.25
C CYS A 344 -9.61 -11.70 13.56
N MET A 345 -9.23 -12.92 13.89
CA MET A 345 -8.10 -13.62 13.32
C MET A 345 -8.59 -14.65 12.30
N ILE A 346 -7.93 -14.76 11.15
CA ILE A 346 -8.19 -15.81 10.17
C ILE A 346 -6.89 -16.55 9.88
N ALA A 347 -6.92 -17.87 10.06
CA ALA A 347 -5.91 -18.78 9.53
C ALA A 347 -6.55 -19.65 8.45
N TYR A 348 -5.99 -19.62 7.26
CA TYR A 348 -6.48 -20.35 6.12
C TYR A 348 -5.43 -21.33 5.58
N ASP A 349 -5.71 -22.63 5.69
CA ASP A 349 -4.88 -23.72 5.16
C ASP A 349 -5.43 -24.12 3.79
N ALA A 350 -4.83 -23.60 2.71
CA ALA A 350 -5.22 -23.90 1.34
C ALA A 350 -4.87 -25.33 0.93
N ASP A 351 -3.85 -25.94 1.53
CA ASP A 351 -3.47 -27.33 1.24
C ASP A 351 -4.58 -28.31 1.64
N ASN A 352 -5.26 -28.02 2.74
CA ASN A 352 -6.24 -28.91 3.32
C ASN A 352 -7.69 -28.39 3.22
N GLY A 353 -7.92 -27.17 2.71
CA GLY A 353 -9.25 -26.56 2.68
C GLY A 353 -9.81 -26.36 4.09
N ALA A 354 -9.01 -25.80 5.00
CA ALA A 354 -9.41 -25.58 6.38
C ALA A 354 -9.42 -24.06 6.70
N PHE A 355 -10.59 -23.57 7.12
CA PHE A 355 -10.77 -22.19 7.55
C PHE A 355 -10.94 -22.12 9.06
N TYR A 356 -10.10 -21.33 9.73
CA TYR A 356 -10.16 -21.10 11.16
C TYR A 356 -10.43 -19.63 11.42
N ALA A 357 -11.41 -19.35 12.27
CA ALA A 357 -11.67 -18.03 12.79
C ALA A 357 -11.28 -17.96 14.28
N GLY A 358 -10.76 -16.82 14.70
CA GLY A 358 -10.43 -16.55 16.10
C GLY A 358 -10.75 -15.11 16.47
N ARG A 359 -10.72 -14.80 17.76
CA ARG A 359 -10.91 -13.46 18.29
C ARG A 359 -9.94 -13.19 19.41
N ASN A 360 -9.23 -12.06 19.34
CA ASN A 360 -8.33 -11.57 20.41
C ASN A 360 -7.38 -12.65 20.96
N GLY A 361 -6.70 -13.38 20.08
CA GLY A 361 -5.73 -14.42 20.42
C GLY A 361 -6.31 -15.80 20.72
N THR A 362 -7.63 -15.96 20.68
CA THR A 362 -8.30 -17.24 20.97
C THR A 362 -8.99 -17.79 19.73
N TRP A 363 -8.67 -19.04 19.37
CA TRP A 363 -9.33 -19.73 18.25
C TRP A 363 -10.74 -20.15 18.62
N GLY A 364 -11.62 -20.12 17.61
CA GLY A 364 -13.01 -20.46 17.72
C GLY A 364 -13.24 -21.96 17.95
N THR A 365 -14.49 -22.31 18.26
CA THR A 365 -14.91 -23.68 18.59
C THR A 365 -16.02 -24.13 17.64
N ILE A 366 -15.87 -25.26 16.98
CA ILE A 366 -16.90 -25.89 16.14
C ILE A 366 -17.24 -27.26 16.70
N GLY A 367 -18.53 -27.48 16.96
CA GLY A 367 -18.99 -28.76 17.51
C GLY A 367 -18.36 -29.13 18.86
N GLY A 368 -18.00 -28.13 19.67
CA GLY A 368 -17.32 -28.34 20.96
C GLY A 368 -15.80 -28.52 20.85
N VAL A 369 -15.24 -28.47 19.64
CA VAL A 369 -13.79 -28.66 19.39
C VAL A 369 -13.14 -27.33 19.07
N VAL A 370 -12.14 -26.94 19.86
CA VAL A 370 -11.34 -25.72 19.63
C VAL A 370 -10.51 -25.86 18.37
N GLY A 371 -10.42 -24.79 17.59
CA GLY A 371 -9.62 -24.74 16.37
C GLY A 371 -8.13 -24.93 16.62
N VAL A 372 -7.50 -25.84 15.88
CA VAL A 372 -6.07 -26.11 15.89
C VAL A 372 -5.52 -25.91 14.47
N PRO A 373 -5.14 -24.67 14.06
CA PRO A 373 -4.69 -24.39 12.69
C PRO A 373 -3.53 -25.26 12.22
N THR A 374 -2.68 -25.73 13.13
CA THR A 374 -1.53 -26.59 12.82
C THR A 374 -1.90 -28.08 12.64
N SER A 375 -3.17 -28.45 12.72
CA SER A 375 -3.61 -29.86 12.65
C SER A 375 -3.58 -30.48 11.24
N GLY A 376 -3.25 -29.69 10.21
CA GLY A 376 -3.14 -30.15 8.82
C GLY A 376 -4.40 -30.82 8.30
N SER A 377 -4.28 -32.02 7.73
CA SER A 377 -5.40 -32.76 7.14
C SER A 377 -6.50 -33.17 8.13
N SER A 378 -6.20 -33.17 9.44
CA SER A 378 -7.21 -33.45 10.48
C SER A 378 -8.22 -32.31 10.63
N ARG A 379 -7.88 -31.08 10.23
CA ARG A 379 -8.75 -29.89 10.27
C ARG A 379 -9.46 -29.71 11.61
N THR A 380 -8.78 -29.97 12.71
CA THR A 380 -9.36 -29.98 14.06
C THR A 380 -10.00 -28.63 14.38
N GLY A 381 -11.31 -28.59 14.62
CA GLY A 381 -12.09 -27.39 14.91
C GLY A 381 -12.17 -26.35 13.77
N ALA A 382 -11.86 -26.74 12.54
CA ALA A 382 -11.97 -25.90 11.35
C ALA A 382 -13.35 -25.96 10.71
N THR A 383 -13.73 -24.89 9.98
CA THR A 383 -14.74 -25.03 8.93
C THR A 383 -14.09 -25.69 7.71
N ASN A 384 -14.55 -26.89 7.41
CA ASN A 384 -14.02 -27.69 6.31
C ASN A 384 -14.64 -27.24 4.97
N ILE A 385 -13.83 -26.69 4.07
CA ILE A 385 -14.25 -26.23 2.74
C ILE A 385 -13.72 -27.11 1.61
N SER A 386 -13.01 -28.20 1.91
CA SER A 386 -12.32 -29.04 0.91
C SER A 386 -13.26 -29.68 -0.13
N ALA A 387 -14.51 -29.88 0.21
CA ALA A 387 -15.54 -30.42 -0.69
C ALA A 387 -16.34 -29.33 -1.46
N GLN A 388 -16.04 -28.05 -1.22
CA GLN A 388 -16.76 -26.97 -1.89
C GLN A 388 -16.31 -26.83 -3.34
N SER A 389 -17.28 -26.73 -4.27
CA SER A 389 -16.96 -26.63 -5.69
C SER A 389 -16.08 -25.43 -6.01
N TRP A 390 -16.36 -24.27 -5.39
CA TRP A 390 -15.56 -23.09 -5.58
C TRP A 390 -14.11 -23.23 -5.03
N PHE A 391 -13.89 -24.03 -3.98
CA PHE A 391 -12.55 -24.35 -3.50
C PHE A 391 -11.81 -25.27 -4.47
N THR A 392 -12.48 -26.31 -5.01
CA THR A 392 -11.85 -27.30 -5.88
C THR A 392 -11.59 -26.79 -7.29
N THR A 393 -12.45 -25.91 -7.82
CA THR A 393 -12.40 -25.41 -9.22
C THR A 393 -11.74 -24.05 -9.37
N SER A 394 -11.83 -23.19 -8.35
CA SER A 394 -11.20 -21.85 -8.41
C SER A 394 -9.70 -21.96 -8.54
N SER A 395 -9.12 -21.14 -9.41
CA SER A 395 -7.67 -20.98 -9.52
C SER A 395 -7.12 -19.92 -8.57
N HIS A 396 -7.98 -19.00 -8.07
CA HIS A 396 -7.60 -17.82 -7.29
C HIS A 396 -8.57 -17.59 -6.13
N GLN A 397 -8.04 -17.62 -4.92
CA GLN A 397 -8.79 -17.30 -3.71
C GLN A 397 -8.23 -16.02 -3.09
N GLY A 398 -8.99 -15.36 -2.24
CA GLY A 398 -8.53 -14.13 -1.59
C GLY A 398 -9.26 -13.86 -0.30
N PHE A 399 -8.68 -13.02 0.55
CA PHE A 399 -9.40 -12.48 1.69
C PHE A 399 -10.50 -11.55 1.21
N ILE A 400 -11.63 -11.58 1.89
CA ILE A 400 -12.79 -10.74 1.59
C ILE A 400 -13.34 -10.12 2.88
N VAL A 401 -13.81 -8.87 2.78
CA VAL A 401 -14.56 -8.20 3.83
C VAL A 401 -15.82 -7.59 3.25
N GLY A 402 -16.89 -7.54 4.00
CA GLY A 402 -18.11 -6.89 3.56
C GLY A 402 -19.06 -6.50 4.68
N SER A 403 -19.96 -5.60 4.35
CA SER A 403 -21.09 -5.24 5.22
C SER A 403 -22.17 -6.30 5.15
N THR A 404 -22.83 -6.59 6.27
CA THR A 404 -23.86 -7.62 6.37
C THR A 404 -25.29 -7.07 6.20
N SER A 405 -25.44 -5.77 5.96
CA SER A 405 -26.75 -5.10 5.77
C SER A 405 -26.60 -3.92 4.83
N GLN A 406 -27.65 -3.62 4.08
CA GLN A 406 -27.71 -2.44 3.19
C GLN A 406 -27.75 -1.10 3.95
N SER A 407 -28.21 -1.11 5.19
CA SER A 407 -28.29 0.09 6.03
C SER A 407 -27.16 0.22 7.04
N GLN A 408 -26.23 -0.75 7.04
CA GLN A 408 -25.14 -0.82 8.00
C GLN A 408 -23.83 -1.08 7.24
N TYR A 409 -22.82 -0.29 7.49
CA TYR A 409 -21.56 -0.36 6.79
C TYR A 409 -20.42 -0.79 7.72
N ALA A 410 -19.67 -1.76 7.26
CA ALA A 410 -18.47 -2.24 7.94
C ALA A 410 -17.40 -1.16 7.96
N ILE A 411 -16.74 -0.96 9.09
CA ILE A 411 -15.48 -0.22 9.19
C ILE A 411 -14.45 -1.19 9.77
N VAL A 412 -13.54 -1.65 8.93
CA VAL A 412 -12.57 -2.68 9.28
C VAL A 412 -11.16 -2.24 8.87
N GLU A 413 -10.21 -2.40 9.78
CA GLU A 413 -8.80 -2.22 9.53
C GLU A 413 -8.11 -3.59 9.45
N ALA A 414 -7.50 -3.88 8.29
CA ALA A 414 -6.81 -5.14 8.03
C ALA A 414 -5.33 -5.01 8.33
N ASN A 415 -4.77 -6.02 9.01
CA ASN A 415 -3.35 -6.28 9.09
C ASN A 415 -3.06 -7.58 8.32
N PHE A 416 -2.57 -7.44 7.09
CA PHE A 416 -2.10 -8.56 6.27
C PHE A 416 -0.64 -8.92 6.56
N GLY A 417 -0.05 -8.35 7.63
CA GLY A 417 1.34 -8.48 8.03
C GLY A 417 2.12 -7.15 8.02
N ASN A 418 1.47 -6.06 7.63
CA ASN A 418 2.09 -4.73 7.59
C ASN A 418 2.42 -4.13 8.98
N GLY A 419 1.94 -4.74 10.07
CA GLY A 419 2.25 -4.34 11.44
C GLY A 419 1.40 -3.20 11.99
N TYR A 420 0.26 -2.87 11.33
CA TYR A 420 -0.60 -1.76 11.72
C TYR A 420 -2.09 -2.09 11.53
N PHE A 421 -2.91 -1.51 12.42
CA PHE A 421 -4.34 -1.31 12.22
C PHE A 421 -4.56 0.18 11.99
N GLY A 422 -4.92 0.56 10.77
CA GLY A 422 -4.99 1.97 10.38
C GLY A 422 -3.65 2.67 10.54
N THR A 423 -3.56 3.62 11.47
CA THR A 423 -2.31 4.32 11.83
C THR A 423 -1.73 3.84 13.16
N THR A 424 -2.36 2.88 13.82
CA THR A 424 -1.93 2.35 15.12
C THR A 424 -1.07 1.12 14.92
N ALA A 425 0.16 1.18 15.38
CA ALA A 425 1.05 0.03 15.37
C ALA A 425 0.47 -1.13 16.21
N VAL A 426 0.78 -2.35 15.81
CA VAL A 426 0.61 -3.55 16.65
C VAL A 426 1.23 -3.28 18.02
N SER A 427 0.46 -3.52 19.08
CA SER A 427 0.84 -3.11 20.45
C SER A 427 1.87 -4.06 21.06
N SER A 428 1.73 -5.33 20.74
CA SER A 428 2.65 -6.38 21.20
C SER A 428 2.70 -7.47 20.15
N ALA A 429 3.74 -7.46 19.32
CA ALA A 429 3.85 -8.43 18.23
C ALA A 429 3.83 -9.86 18.77
N GLY A 430 2.90 -10.65 18.25
CA GLY A 430 2.85 -12.09 18.45
C GLY A 430 4.04 -12.81 17.80
N SER A 431 4.27 -14.04 18.18
CA SER A 431 5.29 -14.89 17.55
C SER A 431 4.91 -15.19 16.08
N ASN A 432 5.91 -15.15 15.20
CA ASN A 432 5.74 -15.46 13.79
C ASN A 432 6.96 -16.24 13.27
N ALA A 433 6.85 -17.57 13.23
CA ALA A 433 7.93 -18.45 12.82
C ALA A 433 8.34 -18.28 11.33
N SER A 434 7.44 -17.76 10.48
CA SER A 434 7.77 -17.48 9.08
C SER A 434 8.70 -16.27 8.92
N GLY A 435 8.80 -15.41 9.94
CA GLY A 435 9.53 -14.14 9.87
C GLY A 435 8.99 -13.17 8.79
N ASN A 436 7.76 -13.38 8.32
CA ASN A 436 7.13 -12.59 7.30
C ASN A 436 5.88 -11.87 7.85
N GLY A 437 6.02 -10.58 8.10
CA GLY A 437 4.98 -9.72 8.65
C GLY A 437 4.94 -9.67 10.18
N ILE A 438 4.28 -8.61 10.68
CA ILE A 438 4.07 -8.35 12.11
C ILE A 438 2.57 -8.37 12.39
N PHE A 439 2.16 -9.16 13.38
CA PHE A 439 0.78 -9.36 13.78
C PHE A 439 0.61 -9.14 15.29
N GLU A 440 -0.61 -8.80 15.72
CA GLU A 440 -0.91 -8.60 17.14
C GLU A 440 -0.87 -9.92 17.92
N TYR A 441 -1.32 -11.03 17.29
CA TYR A 441 -1.39 -12.34 17.90
C TYR A 441 -0.43 -13.34 17.23
N ASP A 442 -0.17 -14.45 17.91
CA ASP A 442 0.70 -15.52 17.43
C ASP A 442 0.20 -16.08 16.09
N VAL A 443 1.07 -16.05 15.10
CA VAL A 443 0.83 -16.70 13.81
C VAL A 443 1.02 -18.20 13.99
N PRO A 444 0.05 -19.06 13.66
CA PRO A 444 0.21 -20.50 13.77
C PRO A 444 1.42 -20.99 12.97
N THR A 445 2.18 -21.91 13.54
CA THR A 445 3.38 -22.47 12.88
C THR A 445 3.02 -23.02 11.49
N GLY A 446 3.83 -22.65 10.48
CA GLY A 446 3.62 -23.01 9.08
C GLY A 446 2.71 -22.04 8.32
N PHE A 447 2.12 -21.03 8.97
CA PHE A 447 1.38 -19.95 8.32
C PHE A 447 2.27 -18.73 8.06
N THR A 448 1.92 -17.96 7.05
CA THR A 448 2.62 -16.74 6.66
C THR A 448 1.66 -15.63 6.30
N ALA A 449 2.15 -14.41 6.20
CA ALA A 449 1.41 -13.28 5.65
C ALA A 449 1.15 -13.48 4.15
N LEU A 450 0.03 -12.95 3.64
CA LEU A 450 -0.22 -12.87 2.21
C LEU A 450 0.57 -11.70 1.62
N SER A 451 1.77 -11.99 1.14
CA SER A 451 2.70 -11.03 0.54
C SER A 451 3.51 -11.69 -0.57
N THR A 452 4.23 -10.91 -1.36
CA THR A 452 5.08 -11.46 -2.43
C THR A 452 6.16 -12.40 -1.90
N LYS A 453 6.71 -12.12 -0.71
CA LYS A 453 7.62 -13.06 -0.01
C LYS A 453 6.86 -14.29 0.48
N GLY A 454 5.67 -14.11 1.07
CA GLY A 454 4.85 -15.20 1.61
C GLY A 454 4.35 -16.18 0.55
N LEU A 455 4.18 -15.73 -0.68
CA LEU A 455 3.82 -16.59 -1.82
C LEU A 455 4.97 -17.50 -2.29
N ASN A 456 6.20 -17.24 -1.84
CA ASN A 456 7.42 -17.96 -2.20
C ASN A 456 8.03 -18.75 -1.02
N LEU A 457 7.30 -18.88 0.11
CA LEU A 457 7.73 -19.63 1.29
C LEU A 457 7.22 -21.07 1.27
#